data_7f255391164b783e50c0c56a971b9ebd
#
_entry.id   7f255391164b783e50c0c56a971b9ebd
#
_cell.length_a   1.000
_cell.length_b   1.000
_cell.length_c   1.000
_cell.angle_alpha   90.00
_cell.angle_beta   90.00
_cell.angle_gamma   90.00
#
_symmetry.space_group_name_H-M   'P 1'
#
loop_
_entity.id
_entity.type
_entity.pdbx_description
1 polymer ?
#
loop_
_entity_poly.entity_id
_entity_poly.type
_entity_poly.pdbx_seq_one_letter_code
_entity_poly.pdbx_strand_id
1 'polypeptide(L)'
;SNYVLYQDKSARREAAKRLGAKGNLPRRFTYESVGVDPTEAKRIERKLKGKKRCISKHCGGILMFSRQLPKSLFTAENQILLDKNEVEDLEHLKVDVLANRGLSQLIEIDPTMKLTDYPEEDTATSDLLCRGDVLGVTQAESPAMRRLFRAIQPKSRKDCVFGTALIRPVAISGRKKATMFHDWSQERMSDTIVYEDDAIDRISEVLNIDKYEADMYRRAFAKKNEEKIMDFMTRLGNHPRKDEIISMLQSLSGFGLCRAHAVNLGRLIWALAYQKAHNPEKFWKSCLKHCQGSYKRWVYRTEAKRVGIEVVTPSKSDKWDTPEFQYRKYGWWSQSSFMPGMYVKELYMDKVEFAGMIANGRVFRGDKGKYVTFLTLGVGNGQYIDITIKKAFAYSDHDVVWGQGSIRHSNNSDYVECYDYQGYSLEKFSRA
;
A
#
# COMPACT_ATOMS: atom_id res chain seq x y z
N SER A 1 25.99 2.05 -2.64
CA SER A 1 25.36 3.30 -3.13
C SER A 1 24.35 3.02 -4.22
N ASN A 2 23.33 3.88 -4.33
CA ASN A 2 22.45 3.90 -5.49
C ASN A 2 22.74 5.14 -6.31
N TYR A 3 23.01 4.97 -7.60
CA TYR A 3 23.09 6.09 -8.52
C TYR A 3 21.68 6.53 -8.92
N VAL A 4 21.31 7.72 -8.47
CA VAL A 4 20.04 8.34 -8.88
C VAL A 4 20.27 9.01 -10.23
N LEU A 5 19.56 8.54 -11.25
CA LEU A 5 19.63 9.12 -12.59
C LEU A 5 18.54 10.21 -12.75
N TYR A 6 18.79 11.16 -13.61
CA TYR A 6 17.76 12.11 -14.03
C TYR A 6 16.66 11.40 -14.81
N GLN A 7 15.44 11.41 -14.27
CA GLN A 7 14.21 10.99 -14.93
C GLN A 7 13.46 12.23 -15.45
N ASP A 8 12.40 12.04 -16.25
CA ASP A 8 11.67 13.13 -16.90
C ASP A 8 11.37 14.32 -15.99
N LYS A 9 10.78 14.06 -14.80
CA LYS A 9 10.45 15.13 -13.85
C LYS A 9 11.67 15.84 -13.26
N SER A 10 12.70 15.10 -12.93
CA SER A 10 13.91 15.66 -12.32
C SER A 10 14.78 16.38 -13.35
N ALA A 11 14.89 15.86 -14.56
CA ALA A 11 15.57 16.49 -15.67
C ALA A 11 14.90 17.84 -16.05
N ARG A 12 13.55 17.85 -16.14
CA ARG A 12 12.76 19.07 -16.38
C ARG A 12 13.00 20.14 -15.32
N ARG A 13 12.96 19.77 -14.04
CA ARG A 13 13.21 20.70 -12.93
C ARG A 13 14.62 21.25 -12.94
N GLU A 14 15.59 20.40 -13.20
CA GLU A 14 16.99 20.80 -13.27
C GLU A 14 17.25 21.71 -14.46
N ALA A 15 16.68 21.41 -15.64
CA ALA A 15 16.77 22.26 -16.82
C ALA A 15 16.22 23.68 -16.55
N ALA A 16 15.04 23.77 -15.93
CA ALA A 16 14.45 25.05 -15.55
C ALA A 16 15.35 25.83 -14.58
N LYS A 17 15.91 25.16 -13.55
CA LYS A 17 16.81 25.79 -12.58
C LYS A 17 18.11 26.31 -13.23
N ARG A 18 18.70 25.57 -14.14
CA ARG A 18 19.91 25.96 -14.87
C ARG A 18 19.69 27.20 -15.75
N LEU A 19 18.46 27.42 -16.18
CA LEU A 19 18.06 28.60 -16.95
C LEU A 19 17.46 29.71 -16.07
N GLY A 20 17.64 29.63 -14.74
CA GLY A 20 17.35 30.73 -13.83
C GLY A 20 16.01 30.68 -13.14
N ALA A 21 15.20 29.61 -13.27
CA ALA A 21 13.99 29.48 -12.50
C ALA A 21 14.29 29.38 -10.99
N LYS A 22 13.73 30.32 -10.20
CA LYS A 22 13.99 30.49 -8.76
C LYS A 22 12.93 29.79 -7.90
N GLY A 23 13.31 29.40 -6.68
CA GLY A 23 12.41 28.91 -5.65
C GLY A 23 11.95 27.45 -5.84
N ASN A 24 10.90 27.08 -5.12
CA ASN A 24 10.28 25.76 -5.22
C ASN A 24 9.33 25.71 -6.40
N LEU A 25 9.75 25.04 -7.46
CA LEU A 25 8.92 24.87 -8.65
C LEU A 25 7.67 24.02 -8.32
N PRO A 26 6.49 24.38 -8.87
CA PRO A 26 5.26 23.60 -8.71
C PRO A 26 5.46 22.14 -9.12
N ARG A 27 4.60 21.23 -8.60
CA ARG A 27 4.67 19.80 -8.96
C ARG A 27 4.48 19.56 -10.45
N ARG A 28 3.62 20.39 -11.08
CA ARG A 28 3.42 20.47 -12.53
C ARG A 28 3.63 21.92 -12.95
N PHE A 29 4.42 22.16 -13.97
CA PHE A 29 4.68 23.48 -14.54
C PHE A 29 5.02 23.34 -16.01
N THR A 30 4.82 24.42 -16.79
CA THR A 30 5.39 24.59 -18.12
C THR A 30 6.63 25.46 -18.00
N TYR A 31 7.55 25.43 -18.96
CA TYR A 31 8.76 26.24 -18.90
C TYR A 31 8.45 27.75 -18.93
N GLU A 32 7.47 28.11 -19.74
CA GLU A 32 6.95 29.48 -19.84
C GLU A 32 6.40 29.98 -18.50
N SER A 33 5.67 29.12 -17.77
CA SER A 33 5.05 29.49 -16.48
C SER A 33 6.07 29.79 -15.38
N VAL A 34 7.32 29.41 -15.58
CA VAL A 34 8.44 29.65 -14.65
C VAL A 34 9.50 30.59 -15.25
N GLY A 35 9.17 31.31 -16.35
CA GLY A 35 10.00 32.34 -16.97
C GLY A 35 11.23 31.82 -17.72
N VAL A 36 11.14 30.62 -18.29
CA VAL A 36 12.27 29.92 -18.92
C VAL A 36 11.95 29.63 -20.39
N ASP A 37 12.93 29.86 -21.29
CA ASP A 37 12.79 29.49 -22.70
C ASP A 37 12.58 27.98 -22.87
N PRO A 38 11.43 27.55 -23.46
CA PRO A 38 11.11 26.17 -23.62
C PRO A 38 12.02 25.37 -24.53
N THR A 39 12.59 26.02 -25.55
CA THR A 39 13.43 25.37 -26.57
C THR A 39 14.75 24.94 -25.95
N GLU A 40 15.42 25.87 -25.30
CA GLU A 40 16.69 25.60 -24.61
C GLU A 40 16.49 24.67 -23.40
N ALA A 41 15.41 24.87 -22.65
CA ALA A 41 15.07 23.98 -21.52
C ALA A 41 14.86 22.52 -21.96
N LYS A 42 14.13 22.28 -23.05
CA LYS A 42 13.96 20.91 -23.61
C LYS A 42 15.28 20.33 -24.12
N ARG A 43 16.18 21.16 -24.64
CA ARG A 43 17.53 20.74 -25.06
C ARG A 43 18.34 20.25 -23.85
N ILE A 44 18.33 21.00 -22.75
CA ILE A 44 19.01 20.63 -21.51
C ILE A 44 18.34 19.40 -20.87
N GLU A 45 16.99 19.36 -20.81
CA GLU A 45 16.23 18.22 -20.28
C GLU A 45 16.64 16.92 -20.97
N ARG A 46 16.70 16.90 -22.31
CA ARG A 46 17.13 15.73 -23.09
C ARG A 46 18.57 15.32 -22.79
N LYS A 47 19.50 16.28 -22.64
CA LYS A 47 20.90 15.99 -22.31
C LYS A 47 21.08 15.45 -20.88
N LEU A 48 20.20 15.81 -19.96
CA LEU A 48 20.24 15.34 -18.56
C LEU A 48 19.62 13.98 -18.38
N LYS A 49 18.57 13.65 -19.11
CA LYS A 49 17.83 12.39 -18.97
C LYS A 49 18.78 11.19 -19.07
N GLY A 50 18.69 10.28 -18.08
CA GLY A 50 19.55 9.11 -17.97
C GLY A 50 20.96 9.36 -17.40
N LYS A 51 21.39 10.63 -17.24
CA LYS A 51 22.67 10.92 -16.60
C LYS A 51 22.58 10.84 -15.07
N LYS A 52 23.72 10.58 -14.45
CA LYS A 52 23.87 10.55 -12.99
C LYS A 52 23.56 11.91 -12.40
N ARG A 53 22.61 11.95 -11.45
CA ARG A 53 22.20 13.14 -10.72
C ARG A 53 22.93 13.26 -9.38
N CYS A 54 22.89 12.21 -8.60
CA CYS A 54 23.56 12.12 -7.30
C CYS A 54 23.73 10.66 -6.88
N ILE A 55 24.52 10.47 -5.87
CA ILE A 55 24.61 9.20 -5.14
C ILE A 55 23.62 9.28 -3.97
N SER A 56 22.84 8.23 -3.76
CA SER A 56 21.96 8.13 -2.61
C SER A 56 22.33 6.93 -1.74
N LYS A 57 22.11 7.07 -0.44
CA LYS A 57 22.28 6.00 0.52
C LYS A 57 21.16 4.95 0.34
N HIS A 58 21.51 3.67 0.33
CA HIS A 58 20.51 2.61 0.38
C HIS A 58 19.85 2.58 1.75
N CYS A 59 18.52 2.42 1.79
CA CYS A 59 17.74 2.55 3.03
C CYS A 59 18.01 1.46 4.09
N GLY A 60 18.59 0.32 3.71
CA GLY A 60 18.85 -0.78 4.63
C GLY A 60 19.94 -1.74 4.16
N GLY A 61 20.62 -1.44 3.05
CA GLY A 61 21.69 -2.29 2.49
C GLY A 61 22.97 -2.19 3.29
N ILE A 62 23.45 -3.31 3.80
CA ILE A 62 24.73 -3.48 4.47
C ILE A 62 25.55 -4.44 3.63
N LEU A 63 26.79 -4.06 3.36
CA LEU A 63 27.75 -4.95 2.68
C LEU A 63 28.71 -5.53 3.69
N MET A 64 28.99 -6.82 3.55
CA MET A 64 29.95 -7.54 4.38
C MET A 64 31.17 -7.91 3.52
N PHE A 65 32.35 -7.60 4.03
CA PHE A 65 33.62 -7.85 3.35
C PHE A 65 34.51 -8.75 4.21
N SER A 66 35.19 -9.66 3.57
CA SER A 66 36.16 -10.54 4.23
C SER A 66 37.49 -9.85 4.59
N ARG A 67 37.71 -8.66 4.01
CA ARG A 67 38.95 -7.85 4.25
C ARG A 67 38.60 -6.35 4.26
N GLN A 68 39.47 -5.57 4.83
CA GLN A 68 39.36 -4.12 4.82
C GLN A 68 39.51 -3.58 3.40
N LEU A 69 38.57 -2.72 2.99
CA LEU A 69 38.60 -2.06 1.69
C LEU A 69 39.38 -0.74 1.74
N PRO A 70 39.94 -0.30 0.60
CA PRO A 70 40.60 0.98 0.48
C PRO A 70 39.63 2.14 0.81
N LYS A 71 40.13 3.14 1.53
CA LYS A 71 39.31 4.34 1.90
C LYS A 71 38.75 5.06 0.68
N SER A 72 39.40 4.99 -0.47
CA SER A 72 38.94 5.58 -1.74
C SER A 72 37.59 5.05 -2.23
N LEU A 73 37.17 3.89 -1.76
CA LEU A 73 35.86 3.33 -2.09
C LEU A 73 34.73 3.86 -1.21
N PHE A 74 35.00 4.77 -0.30
CA PHE A 74 34.01 5.32 0.61
C PHE A 74 33.88 6.83 0.44
N THR A 75 32.64 7.33 0.64
CA THR A 75 32.41 8.77 0.84
C THR A 75 32.90 9.19 2.21
N ALA A 76 33.00 10.52 2.45
CA ALA A 76 33.30 11.07 3.76
C ALA A 76 32.32 10.60 4.89
N GLU A 77 31.13 10.18 4.51
CA GLU A 77 30.07 9.65 5.42
C GLU A 77 30.09 8.12 5.56
N ASN A 78 31.19 7.47 5.22
CA ASN A 78 31.34 6.00 5.23
C ASN A 78 30.33 5.24 4.36
N GLN A 79 29.81 5.88 3.31
CA GLN A 79 28.98 5.22 2.34
C GLN A 79 29.86 4.64 1.23
N ILE A 80 29.70 3.34 0.91
CA ILE A 80 30.46 2.73 -0.18
C ILE A 80 30.03 3.28 -1.55
N LEU A 81 30.99 3.49 -2.44
CA LEU A 81 30.76 4.03 -3.78
C LEU A 81 30.26 2.99 -4.79
N LEU A 82 30.44 1.70 -4.52
CA LEU A 82 29.93 0.63 -5.37
C LEU A 82 28.41 0.70 -5.54
N ASP A 83 27.92 0.54 -6.76
CA ASP A 83 26.50 0.39 -7.03
C ASP A 83 26.04 -1.08 -6.92
N LYS A 84 24.75 -1.33 -7.21
CA LYS A 84 24.17 -2.67 -7.07
C LYS A 84 24.86 -3.68 -8.00
N ASN A 85 25.12 -3.30 -9.24
CA ASN A 85 25.70 -4.21 -10.24
C ASN A 85 27.16 -4.50 -9.91
N GLU A 86 27.93 -3.46 -9.56
CA GLU A 86 29.32 -3.61 -9.12
C GLU A 86 29.46 -4.52 -7.87
N VAL A 87 28.48 -4.48 -6.97
CA VAL A 87 28.42 -5.36 -5.78
C VAL A 87 28.14 -6.81 -6.18
N GLU A 88 27.21 -7.03 -7.13
CA GLU A 88 26.89 -8.34 -7.67
C GLU A 88 28.08 -8.91 -8.49
N ASP A 89 28.68 -8.11 -9.37
CA ASP A 89 29.83 -8.51 -10.21
C ASP A 89 31.08 -8.87 -9.38
N LEU A 90 31.25 -8.22 -8.23
CA LEU A 90 32.34 -8.50 -7.30
C LEU A 90 32.00 -9.58 -6.26
N GLU A 91 30.86 -10.23 -6.37
CA GLU A 91 30.38 -11.29 -5.49
C GLU A 91 30.39 -10.92 -3.99
N HIS A 92 30.14 -9.64 -3.69
CA HIS A 92 30.09 -9.19 -2.31
C HIS A 92 28.77 -9.51 -1.65
N LEU A 93 28.81 -9.98 -0.41
CA LEU A 93 27.60 -10.28 0.36
C LEU A 93 26.88 -9.00 0.75
N LYS A 94 25.68 -8.83 0.21
CA LYS A 94 24.75 -7.75 0.57
C LYS A 94 23.61 -8.27 1.44
N VAL A 95 23.44 -7.66 2.59
CA VAL A 95 22.31 -7.92 3.50
C VAL A 95 21.43 -6.70 3.56
N ASP A 96 20.14 -6.85 3.28
CA ASP A 96 19.15 -5.78 3.39
C ASP A 96 18.44 -5.88 4.76
N VAL A 97 18.73 -4.94 5.66
CA VAL A 97 18.07 -4.80 6.95
C VAL A 97 17.03 -3.69 6.85
N LEU A 98 15.79 -4.07 6.64
CA LEU A 98 14.69 -3.13 6.47
C LEU A 98 13.90 -2.98 7.77
N ALA A 99 13.62 -1.73 8.14
CA ALA A 99 12.76 -1.44 9.27
C ALA A 99 11.33 -1.95 9.00
N ASN A 100 10.76 -2.67 9.96
CA ASN A 100 9.37 -3.14 9.92
C ASN A 100 8.60 -2.47 11.06
N ARG A 101 7.79 -1.47 10.73
CA ARG A 101 7.00 -0.71 11.69
C ARG A 101 5.96 -1.56 12.43
N GLY A 102 5.35 -2.53 11.76
CA GLY A 102 4.40 -3.44 12.38
C GLY A 102 5.07 -4.33 13.42
N LEU A 103 6.29 -4.79 13.14
CA LEU A 103 7.08 -5.53 14.13
C LEU A 103 7.52 -4.64 15.29
N SER A 104 7.92 -3.39 15.04
CA SER A 104 8.24 -2.42 16.10
C SER A 104 7.02 -2.16 16.99
N GLN A 105 5.83 -2.04 16.39
CA GLN A 105 4.57 -1.90 17.12
C GLN A 105 4.32 -3.12 18.01
N LEU A 106 4.50 -4.32 17.48
CA LEU A 106 4.26 -5.57 18.21
C LEU A 106 5.22 -5.74 19.38
N ILE A 107 6.52 -5.51 19.17
CA ILE A 107 7.55 -5.60 20.21
C ILE A 107 7.31 -4.58 21.34
N GLU A 108 6.77 -3.41 21.04
CA GLU A 108 6.43 -2.43 22.08
C GLU A 108 5.22 -2.85 22.91
N ILE A 109 4.27 -3.58 22.32
CA ILE A 109 3.11 -4.11 23.05
C ILE A 109 3.55 -5.25 23.96
N ASP A 110 4.32 -6.19 23.43
CA ASP A 110 4.87 -7.32 24.18
C ASP A 110 6.23 -7.75 23.58
N PRO A 111 7.34 -7.41 24.23
CA PRO A 111 8.68 -7.76 23.74
C PRO A 111 9.03 -9.24 23.94
N THR A 112 8.25 -9.99 24.70
CA THR A 112 8.55 -11.40 25.05
C THR A 112 7.96 -12.38 24.05
N MET A 113 6.83 -12.04 23.41
CA MET A 113 6.16 -12.90 22.45
C MET A 113 6.82 -12.85 21.06
N LYS A 114 7.08 -14.00 20.49
CA LYS A 114 7.50 -14.18 19.10
C LYS A 114 6.27 -14.33 18.21
N LEU A 115 6.42 -14.09 16.90
CA LEU A 115 5.33 -14.28 15.91
C LEU A 115 4.79 -15.73 15.88
N THR A 116 5.59 -16.69 16.33
CA THR A 116 5.22 -18.11 16.42
C THR A 116 4.38 -18.46 17.65
N ASP A 117 4.43 -17.64 18.69
CA ASP A 117 3.80 -17.92 19.98
C ASP A 117 2.30 -17.56 20.01
N TYR A 118 1.84 -16.77 19.02
CA TYR A 118 0.43 -16.46 18.87
C TYR A 118 -0.36 -17.69 18.43
N PRO A 119 -1.57 -17.91 18.97
CA PRO A 119 -2.38 -19.08 18.64
C PRO A 119 -2.70 -19.14 17.13
N GLU A 120 -2.84 -20.35 16.59
CA GLU A 120 -3.25 -20.56 15.20
C GLU A 120 -4.68 -20.06 14.97
N GLU A 121 -5.57 -20.28 15.94
CA GLU A 121 -6.97 -19.86 15.93
C GLU A 121 -7.29 -19.07 17.20
N ASP A 122 -8.07 -18.02 17.07
CA ASP A 122 -8.59 -17.19 18.16
C ASP A 122 -9.86 -16.47 17.69
N THR A 123 -10.96 -16.71 18.39
CA THR A 123 -12.27 -16.20 17.99
C THR A 123 -12.34 -14.67 17.99
N ALA A 124 -11.79 -14.01 18.99
CA ALA A 124 -11.84 -12.55 19.09
C ALA A 124 -11.04 -11.88 17.98
N THR A 125 -9.88 -12.47 17.63
CA THR A 125 -9.04 -12.04 16.50
C THR A 125 -9.75 -12.25 15.17
N SER A 126 -10.33 -13.43 14.97
CA SER A 126 -11.12 -13.78 13.79
C SER A 126 -12.27 -12.80 13.59
N ASP A 127 -13.09 -12.58 14.60
CA ASP A 127 -14.23 -11.66 14.56
C ASP A 127 -13.83 -10.24 14.22
N LEU A 128 -12.71 -9.76 14.76
CA LEU A 128 -12.15 -8.44 14.45
C LEU A 128 -11.78 -8.33 12.97
N LEU A 129 -11.11 -9.34 12.42
CA LEU A 129 -10.73 -9.40 11.01
C LEU A 129 -11.97 -9.50 10.11
N CYS A 130 -12.92 -10.38 10.44
CA CYS A 130 -14.15 -10.60 9.68
C CYS A 130 -15.03 -9.35 9.59
N ARG A 131 -15.09 -8.55 10.64
CA ARG A 131 -15.76 -7.24 10.61
C ARG A 131 -14.97 -6.17 9.85
N GLY A 132 -13.70 -6.46 9.51
CA GLY A 132 -12.79 -5.48 8.89
C GLY A 132 -12.38 -4.35 9.85
N ASP A 133 -12.39 -4.61 11.16
CA ASP A 133 -11.93 -3.66 12.18
C ASP A 133 -10.41 -3.69 12.30
N VAL A 134 -9.73 -3.43 11.20
CA VAL A 134 -8.27 -3.55 11.07
C VAL A 134 -7.52 -2.22 11.05
N LEU A 135 -8.17 -1.12 11.43
CA LEU A 135 -7.49 0.16 11.59
C LEU A 135 -6.35 0.05 12.61
N GLY A 136 -5.19 0.53 12.26
CA GLY A 136 -3.98 0.41 13.08
C GLY A 136 -3.24 -0.93 12.95
N VAL A 137 -3.84 -1.95 12.37
CA VAL A 137 -3.18 -3.23 12.07
C VAL A 137 -2.34 -3.05 10.81
N THR A 138 -1.03 -2.85 11.00
CA THR A 138 -0.09 -2.62 9.88
C THR A 138 -0.21 -3.72 8.83
N GLN A 139 -0.21 -3.35 7.56
CA GLN A 139 -0.44 -4.20 6.38
C GLN A 139 -1.88 -4.65 6.13
N ALA A 140 -2.80 -4.59 7.10
CA ALA A 140 -4.19 -5.01 6.95
C ALA A 140 -5.18 -3.85 6.75
N GLU A 141 -4.83 -2.65 7.15
CA GLU A 141 -5.76 -1.52 7.30
C GLU A 141 -6.18 -0.84 5.98
N SER A 142 -5.53 -1.16 4.84
CA SER A 142 -5.94 -0.55 3.57
C SER A 142 -7.40 -0.90 3.22
N PRO A 143 -8.15 -0.01 2.53
CA PRO A 143 -9.52 -0.30 2.14
C PRO A 143 -9.68 -1.63 1.39
N ALA A 144 -8.68 -1.97 0.54
CA ALA A 144 -8.68 -3.23 -0.20
C ALA A 144 -8.53 -4.45 0.72
N MET A 145 -7.63 -4.41 1.72
CA MET A 145 -7.48 -5.50 2.70
C MET A 145 -8.70 -5.64 3.60
N ARG A 146 -9.26 -4.52 4.06
CA ARG A 146 -10.51 -4.55 4.84
C ARG A 146 -11.64 -5.24 4.10
N ARG A 147 -11.83 -4.93 2.82
CA ARG A 147 -12.81 -5.59 1.95
C ARG A 147 -12.50 -7.08 1.79
N LEU A 148 -11.24 -7.40 1.54
CA LEU A 148 -10.83 -8.79 1.38
C LEU A 148 -11.13 -9.62 2.63
N PHE A 149 -10.76 -9.15 3.83
CA PHE A 149 -11.03 -9.88 5.06
C PHE A 149 -12.52 -10.07 5.33
N ARG A 150 -13.35 -9.07 5.06
CA ARG A 150 -14.81 -9.21 5.11
C ARG A 150 -15.33 -10.28 4.14
N ALA A 151 -14.71 -10.43 2.97
CA ALA A 151 -15.14 -11.40 1.97
C ALA A 151 -14.70 -12.84 2.29
N ILE A 152 -13.45 -13.01 2.77
CA ILE A 152 -12.88 -14.34 3.02
C ILE A 152 -13.18 -14.88 4.43
N GLN A 153 -13.57 -14.00 5.36
CA GLN A 153 -13.93 -14.39 6.74
C GLN A 153 -12.87 -15.29 7.41
N PRO A 154 -11.62 -14.78 7.59
CA PRO A 154 -10.51 -15.61 8.05
C PRO A 154 -10.73 -16.09 9.49
N LYS A 155 -10.53 -17.39 9.74
CA LYS A 155 -10.69 -18.01 11.06
C LYS A 155 -9.37 -18.33 11.74
N SER A 156 -8.30 -18.38 10.97
CA SER A 156 -6.98 -18.79 11.43
C SER A 156 -5.87 -17.87 10.95
N ARG A 157 -4.71 -18.01 11.58
CA ARG A 157 -3.47 -17.37 11.14
C ARG A 157 -3.08 -17.80 9.71
N LYS A 158 -3.34 -19.07 9.36
CA LYS A 158 -3.13 -19.60 8.01
C LYS A 158 -3.98 -18.89 6.98
N ASP A 159 -5.25 -18.59 7.30
CA ASP A 159 -6.15 -17.84 6.43
C ASP A 159 -5.64 -16.41 6.18
N CYS A 160 -5.06 -15.76 7.19
CA CYS A 160 -4.42 -14.45 7.03
C CYS A 160 -3.23 -14.49 6.07
N VAL A 161 -2.41 -15.55 6.15
CA VAL A 161 -1.28 -15.75 5.23
C VAL A 161 -1.78 -15.85 3.78
N PHE A 162 -2.79 -16.64 3.54
CA PHE A 162 -3.39 -16.79 2.23
C PHE A 162 -4.03 -15.48 1.75
N GLY A 163 -4.76 -14.79 2.61
CA GLY A 163 -5.36 -13.49 2.32
C GLY A 163 -4.33 -12.44 1.87
N THR A 164 -3.12 -12.46 2.44
CA THR A 164 -2.06 -11.53 2.02
C THR A 164 -1.55 -11.78 0.60
N ALA A 165 -1.60 -13.01 0.13
CA ALA A 165 -1.27 -13.35 -1.25
C ALA A 165 -2.39 -12.92 -2.21
N LEU A 166 -3.65 -13.11 -1.82
CA LEU A 166 -4.81 -12.76 -2.65
C LEU A 166 -4.97 -11.27 -2.92
N ILE A 167 -4.43 -10.39 -2.07
CA ILE A 167 -4.58 -8.94 -2.27
C ILE A 167 -3.83 -8.41 -3.49
N ARG A 168 -2.85 -9.15 -4.00
CA ARG A 168 -2.05 -8.70 -5.14
C ARG A 168 -2.86 -8.64 -6.44
N PRO A 169 -2.50 -7.69 -7.37
CA PRO A 169 -3.24 -7.49 -8.63
C PRO A 169 -3.29 -8.71 -9.54
N VAL A 170 -2.29 -9.57 -9.47
CA VAL A 170 -2.18 -10.81 -10.24
C VAL A 170 -3.28 -11.80 -9.89
N ALA A 171 -3.70 -11.79 -8.64
CA ALA A 171 -4.84 -12.58 -8.27
C ALA A 171 -6.12 -11.89 -8.78
N ILE A 172 -6.78 -12.54 -9.66
CA ILE A 172 -8.11 -12.41 -10.27
C ILE A 172 -9.08 -11.44 -9.56
N SER A 173 -10.05 -10.88 -10.28
CA SER A 173 -11.11 -9.98 -9.80
C SER A 173 -11.74 -10.41 -8.46
N GLY A 174 -12.21 -9.46 -7.65
CA GLY A 174 -12.64 -9.69 -6.28
C GLY A 174 -13.59 -10.87 -6.01
N ARG A 175 -14.50 -11.16 -6.96
CA ARG A 175 -15.41 -12.32 -6.89
C ARG A 175 -14.67 -13.65 -6.91
N LYS A 176 -13.67 -13.76 -7.79
CA LYS A 176 -12.86 -14.97 -7.91
C LYS A 176 -11.95 -15.18 -6.70
N LYS A 177 -11.55 -14.11 -5.99
CA LYS A 177 -10.71 -14.22 -4.79
C LYS A 177 -11.43 -14.88 -3.63
N ALA A 178 -12.68 -14.54 -3.38
CA ALA A 178 -13.48 -15.20 -2.35
C ALA A 178 -13.74 -16.67 -2.68
N THR A 179 -14.03 -16.98 -3.95
CA THR A 179 -14.18 -18.36 -4.42
C THR A 179 -12.86 -19.12 -4.29
N MET A 180 -11.75 -18.56 -4.69
CA MET A 180 -10.43 -19.15 -4.52
C MET A 180 -10.12 -19.44 -3.05
N PHE A 181 -10.45 -18.52 -2.14
CA PHE A 181 -10.26 -18.74 -0.71
C PHE A 181 -11.13 -19.89 -0.20
N HIS A 182 -12.40 -19.94 -0.61
CA HIS A 182 -13.31 -21.01 -0.22
C HIS A 182 -12.80 -22.37 -0.72
N ASP A 183 -12.40 -22.47 -1.98
CA ASP A 183 -11.90 -23.72 -2.56
C ASP A 183 -10.60 -24.15 -1.90
N TRP A 184 -9.71 -23.21 -1.58
CA TRP A 184 -8.49 -23.48 -0.84
C TRP A 184 -8.77 -23.99 0.57
N SER A 185 -9.70 -23.37 1.31
CA SER A 185 -10.09 -23.79 2.67
C SER A 185 -10.69 -25.19 2.71
N GLN A 186 -11.23 -25.66 1.57
CA GLN A 186 -11.77 -27.01 1.38
C GLN A 186 -10.75 -28.01 0.79
N GLU A 187 -9.46 -27.63 0.74
CA GLU A 187 -8.38 -28.44 0.13
C GLU A 187 -8.60 -28.81 -1.35
N ARG A 188 -9.45 -28.08 -2.06
CA ARG A 188 -9.79 -28.33 -3.46
C ARG A 188 -8.83 -27.73 -4.48
N MET A 189 -7.74 -27.09 -4.04
CA MET A 189 -6.87 -26.27 -4.90
C MET A 189 -5.45 -26.83 -5.03
N SER A 190 -5.30 -28.06 -5.53
CA SER A 190 -3.99 -28.61 -5.86
C SER A 190 -3.29 -27.90 -7.04
N ASP A 191 -4.06 -27.25 -7.92
CA ASP A 191 -3.57 -26.76 -9.22
C ASP A 191 -3.54 -25.24 -9.38
N THR A 192 -3.91 -24.46 -8.34
CA THR A 192 -3.96 -23.00 -8.48
C THR A 192 -2.68 -22.34 -7.99
N ILE A 193 -2.09 -21.49 -8.83
CA ILE A 193 -0.94 -20.67 -8.46
C ILE A 193 -1.41 -19.48 -7.63
N VAL A 194 -1.00 -19.42 -6.37
CA VAL A 194 -1.25 -18.35 -5.43
C VAL A 194 0.02 -17.57 -5.13
N TYR A 195 1.13 -18.30 -4.97
CA TYR A 195 2.44 -17.75 -4.69
C TYR A 195 3.34 -17.85 -5.92
N GLU A 196 4.38 -17.02 -5.96
CA GLU A 196 5.42 -17.16 -6.98
C GLU A 196 6.09 -18.53 -6.93
N ASP A 197 6.24 -19.07 -5.74
CA ASP A 197 6.81 -20.40 -5.47
C ASP A 197 5.99 -21.51 -6.15
N ASP A 198 4.68 -21.39 -6.19
CA ASP A 198 3.78 -22.37 -6.85
C ASP A 198 4.06 -22.42 -8.36
N ALA A 199 4.38 -21.28 -8.97
CA ALA A 199 4.75 -21.21 -10.38
C ALA A 199 6.10 -21.88 -10.65
N ILE A 200 7.08 -21.68 -9.75
CA ILE A 200 8.39 -22.32 -9.83
C ILE A 200 8.23 -23.84 -9.72
N ASP A 201 7.46 -24.29 -8.73
CA ASP A 201 7.20 -25.71 -8.52
C ASP A 201 6.53 -26.34 -9.75
N ARG A 202 5.52 -25.68 -10.31
CA ARG A 202 4.80 -26.15 -11.51
C ARG A 202 5.71 -26.21 -12.76
N ILE A 203 6.53 -25.17 -12.99
CA ILE A 203 7.47 -25.13 -14.11
C ILE A 203 8.52 -26.25 -13.97
N SER A 204 9.06 -26.41 -12.76
CA SER A 204 10.04 -27.45 -12.44
C SER A 204 9.48 -28.85 -12.71
N GLU A 205 8.24 -29.12 -12.26
CA GLU A 205 7.54 -30.40 -12.47
C GLU A 205 7.30 -30.69 -13.96
N VAL A 206 6.72 -29.73 -14.68
CA VAL A 206 6.28 -29.92 -16.07
C VAL A 206 7.47 -30.07 -17.03
N LEU A 207 8.56 -29.36 -16.83
CA LEU A 207 9.76 -29.43 -17.66
C LEU A 207 10.80 -30.42 -17.11
N ASN A 208 10.59 -30.99 -15.92
CA ASN A 208 11.54 -31.81 -15.20
C ASN A 208 12.92 -31.15 -15.09
N ILE A 209 12.95 -29.89 -14.63
CA ILE A 209 14.14 -29.06 -14.43
C ILE A 209 14.27 -28.65 -12.96
N ASP A 210 15.45 -28.17 -12.57
CA ASP A 210 15.65 -27.66 -11.22
C ASP A 210 14.92 -26.33 -10.98
N LYS A 211 14.73 -25.98 -9.68
CA LYS A 211 14.00 -24.78 -9.29
C LYS A 211 14.68 -23.46 -9.68
N TYR A 212 16.01 -23.47 -9.87
CA TYR A 212 16.74 -22.28 -10.31
C TYR A 212 16.41 -21.96 -11.78
N GLU A 213 16.46 -22.97 -12.63
CA GLU A 213 16.07 -22.85 -14.04
C GLU A 213 14.58 -22.53 -14.18
N ALA A 214 13.72 -23.14 -13.35
CA ALA A 214 12.30 -22.84 -13.30
C ALA A 214 12.01 -21.38 -12.93
N ASP A 215 12.76 -20.79 -11.97
CA ASP A 215 12.62 -19.36 -11.63
C ASP A 215 13.02 -18.44 -12.78
N MET A 216 13.99 -18.82 -13.61
CA MET A 216 14.32 -18.06 -14.81
C MET A 216 13.14 -17.96 -15.78
N TYR A 217 12.38 -19.04 -15.99
CA TYR A 217 11.16 -19.02 -16.79
C TYR A 217 10.04 -18.23 -16.13
N ARG A 218 9.80 -18.41 -14.82
CA ARG A 218 8.83 -17.57 -14.09
C ARG A 218 9.13 -16.08 -14.29
N ARG A 219 10.40 -15.66 -14.15
CA ARG A 219 10.82 -14.27 -14.40
C ARG A 219 10.61 -13.85 -15.85
N ALA A 220 10.79 -14.76 -16.81
CA ALA A 220 10.54 -14.47 -18.22
C ALA A 220 9.06 -14.18 -18.48
N PHE A 221 8.13 -14.97 -17.92
CA PHE A 221 6.69 -14.69 -17.98
C PHE A 221 6.34 -13.36 -17.30
N ALA A 222 6.86 -13.09 -16.10
CA ALA A 222 6.62 -11.84 -15.39
C ALA A 222 7.12 -10.60 -16.13
N LYS A 223 8.24 -10.69 -16.83
CA LYS A 223 8.85 -9.60 -17.62
C LYS A 223 8.43 -9.57 -19.08
N LYS A 224 7.60 -10.53 -19.52
CA LYS A 224 7.19 -10.70 -20.93
C LYS A 224 8.38 -10.84 -21.89
N ASN A 225 9.38 -11.64 -21.51
CA ASN A 225 10.52 -11.94 -22.35
C ASN A 225 10.12 -13.00 -23.40
N GLU A 226 9.84 -12.55 -24.62
CA GLU A 226 9.30 -13.37 -25.69
C GLU A 226 10.24 -14.54 -26.08
N GLU A 227 11.54 -14.30 -26.12
CA GLU A 227 12.55 -15.33 -26.46
C GLU A 227 12.50 -16.50 -25.48
N LYS A 228 12.57 -16.22 -24.18
CA LYS A 228 12.52 -17.25 -23.14
C LYS A 228 11.16 -17.92 -23.00
N ILE A 229 10.08 -17.19 -23.28
CA ILE A 229 8.72 -17.76 -23.32
C ILE A 229 8.61 -18.74 -24.51
N MET A 230 9.18 -18.41 -25.65
CA MET A 230 9.20 -19.30 -26.81
C MET A 230 10.03 -20.56 -26.54
N ASP A 231 11.21 -20.42 -25.89
CA ASP A 231 12.00 -21.56 -25.46
C ASP A 231 11.21 -22.48 -24.50
N PHE A 232 10.53 -21.89 -23.51
CA PHE A 232 9.62 -22.63 -22.62
C PHE A 232 8.56 -23.41 -23.41
N MET A 233 7.87 -22.73 -24.37
CA MET A 233 6.84 -23.37 -25.20
C MET A 233 7.40 -24.51 -26.05
N THR A 234 8.62 -24.38 -26.54
CA THR A 234 9.31 -25.41 -27.33
C THR A 234 9.63 -26.62 -26.47
N ARG A 235 10.17 -26.42 -25.27
CA ARG A 235 10.45 -27.49 -24.30
C ARG A 235 9.19 -28.19 -23.81
N LEU A 236 8.12 -27.42 -23.61
CA LEU A 236 6.82 -27.97 -23.18
C LEU A 236 6.22 -28.92 -24.27
N GLY A 237 6.56 -28.69 -25.54
CA GLY A 237 6.17 -29.54 -26.66
C GLY A 237 4.66 -29.75 -26.76
N ASN A 238 4.23 -31.01 -26.86
CA ASN A 238 2.83 -31.45 -26.96
C ASN A 238 2.27 -31.90 -25.61
N HIS A 239 2.65 -31.24 -24.50
CA HIS A 239 2.13 -31.60 -23.18
C HIS A 239 0.58 -31.53 -23.16
N PRO A 240 -0.11 -32.54 -22.56
CA PRO A 240 -1.58 -32.62 -22.61
C PRO A 240 -2.31 -31.40 -22.04
N ARG A 241 -1.70 -30.71 -21.05
CA ARG A 241 -2.25 -29.51 -20.40
C ARG A 241 -1.51 -28.22 -20.84
N LYS A 242 -0.94 -28.19 -22.04
CA LYS A 242 -0.13 -27.07 -22.53
C LYS A 242 -0.82 -25.71 -22.43
N ASP A 243 -2.03 -25.60 -22.99
CA ASP A 243 -2.76 -24.32 -23.05
C ASP A 243 -3.15 -23.82 -21.65
N GLU A 244 -3.52 -24.73 -20.78
CA GLU A 244 -3.82 -24.42 -19.39
C GLU A 244 -2.60 -23.90 -18.65
N ILE A 245 -1.45 -24.56 -18.77
CA ILE A 245 -0.19 -24.15 -18.14
C ILE A 245 0.24 -22.78 -18.65
N ILE A 246 0.19 -22.56 -19.97
CA ILE A 246 0.56 -21.29 -20.57
C ILE A 246 -0.38 -20.17 -20.08
N SER A 247 -1.69 -20.41 -20.11
CA SER A 247 -2.69 -19.44 -19.62
C SER A 247 -2.46 -19.09 -18.14
N MET A 248 -2.17 -20.07 -17.34
CA MET A 248 -1.88 -19.92 -15.92
C MET A 248 -0.60 -19.09 -15.68
N LEU A 249 0.50 -19.40 -16.37
CA LEU A 249 1.76 -18.65 -16.30
C LEU A 249 1.65 -17.24 -16.86
N GLN A 250 0.88 -17.05 -17.94
CA GLN A 250 0.60 -15.70 -18.47
C GLN A 250 -0.20 -14.83 -17.51
N SER A 251 -1.07 -15.44 -16.70
CA SER A 251 -1.80 -14.73 -15.65
C SER A 251 -0.87 -14.19 -14.54
N LEU A 252 0.31 -14.77 -14.38
CA LEU A 252 1.37 -14.31 -13.47
C LEU A 252 2.13 -13.08 -13.96
N SER A 253 1.78 -12.50 -15.12
CA SER A 253 2.45 -11.34 -15.72
C SER A 253 2.37 -10.05 -14.87
N GLY A 254 2.16 -10.19 -13.57
CA GLY A 254 2.21 -9.17 -12.53
C GLY A 254 3.06 -9.65 -11.36
N PHE A 255 3.19 -8.82 -10.34
CA PHE A 255 3.94 -9.17 -9.15
C PHE A 255 3.17 -10.18 -8.28
N GLY A 256 3.52 -11.44 -8.35
CA GLY A 256 3.16 -12.43 -7.35
C GLY A 256 3.76 -12.09 -5.98
N LEU A 257 3.38 -12.82 -4.96
CA LEU A 257 3.98 -12.72 -3.63
C LEU A 257 4.68 -14.04 -3.32
N CYS A 258 5.97 -13.98 -2.95
CA CYS A 258 6.65 -15.19 -2.51
C CYS A 258 6.03 -15.71 -1.20
N ARG A 259 5.98 -17.02 -1.04
CA ARG A 259 5.32 -17.69 0.09
C ARG A 259 5.91 -17.25 1.43
N ALA A 260 7.24 -17.16 1.52
CA ALA A 260 7.93 -16.72 2.73
C ALA A 260 7.50 -15.30 3.16
N HIS A 261 7.34 -14.38 2.20
CA HIS A 261 6.88 -13.03 2.49
C HIS A 261 5.41 -13.00 2.91
N ALA A 262 4.55 -13.80 2.28
CA ALA A 262 3.15 -13.95 2.68
C ALA A 262 3.01 -14.49 4.11
N VAL A 263 3.80 -15.51 4.46
CA VAL A 263 3.86 -16.08 5.82
C VAL A 263 4.25 -15.01 6.84
N ASN A 264 5.30 -14.24 6.55
CA ASN A 264 5.73 -13.16 7.44
C ASN A 264 4.66 -12.10 7.66
N LEU A 265 4.04 -11.62 6.57
CA LEU A 265 3.00 -10.60 6.65
C LEU A 265 1.73 -11.13 7.32
N GLY A 266 1.27 -12.32 6.96
CA GLY A 266 0.07 -12.90 7.53
C GLY A 266 0.20 -13.16 9.04
N ARG A 267 1.34 -13.68 9.49
CA ARG A 267 1.65 -13.84 10.92
C ARG A 267 1.69 -12.51 11.66
N LEU A 268 2.28 -11.46 11.06
CA LEU A 268 2.32 -10.14 11.66
C LEU A 268 0.92 -9.51 11.76
N ILE A 269 0.10 -9.64 10.72
CA ILE A 269 -1.29 -9.16 10.71
C ILE A 269 -2.08 -9.86 11.83
N TRP A 270 -2.00 -11.19 11.91
CA TRP A 270 -2.68 -11.97 12.95
C TRP A 270 -2.27 -11.55 14.35
N ALA A 271 -0.95 -11.45 14.61
CA ALA A 271 -0.43 -11.05 15.90
C ALA A 271 -0.86 -9.63 16.31
N LEU A 272 -0.85 -8.67 15.38
CA LEU A 272 -1.33 -7.32 15.65
C LEU A 272 -2.85 -7.26 15.86
N ALA A 273 -3.62 -8.06 15.11
CA ALA A 273 -5.06 -8.18 15.31
C ALA A 273 -5.40 -8.82 16.66
N TYR A 274 -4.64 -9.85 17.06
CA TYR A 274 -4.72 -10.45 18.38
C TYR A 274 -4.48 -9.42 19.49
N GLN A 275 -3.40 -8.67 19.40
CA GLN A 275 -3.10 -7.63 20.38
C GLN A 275 -4.16 -6.52 20.40
N LYS A 276 -4.75 -6.17 19.25
CA LYS A 276 -5.86 -5.23 19.20
C LYS A 276 -7.12 -5.76 19.88
N ALA A 277 -7.41 -7.05 19.74
CA ALA A 277 -8.58 -7.70 20.35
C ALA A 277 -8.41 -7.87 21.86
N HIS A 278 -7.23 -8.30 22.33
CA HIS A 278 -7.00 -8.67 23.72
C HIS A 278 -6.36 -7.56 24.57
N ASN A 279 -5.57 -6.67 23.97
CA ASN A 279 -4.85 -5.59 24.64
C ASN A 279 -5.05 -4.23 23.94
N PRO A 280 -6.30 -3.74 23.76
CA PRO A 280 -6.59 -2.58 22.91
C PRO A 280 -5.87 -1.31 23.37
N GLU A 281 -5.71 -1.11 24.66
CA GLU A 281 -5.01 0.06 25.18
C GLU A 281 -3.53 0.07 24.78
N LYS A 282 -2.80 -1.02 25.03
CA LYS A 282 -1.39 -1.15 24.63
C LYS A 282 -1.22 -1.09 23.12
N PHE A 283 -2.14 -1.73 22.38
CA PHE A 283 -2.16 -1.71 20.93
C PHE A 283 -2.24 -0.28 20.38
N TRP A 284 -3.20 0.53 20.85
CA TRP A 284 -3.38 1.88 20.34
C TRP A 284 -2.27 2.84 20.78
N LYS A 285 -1.72 2.71 21.99
CA LYS A 285 -0.54 3.46 22.41
C LYS A 285 0.64 3.22 21.48
N SER A 286 0.93 1.96 21.19
CA SER A 286 1.99 1.57 20.25
C SER A 286 1.67 1.99 18.81
N CYS A 287 0.41 1.85 18.38
CA CYS A 287 -0.03 2.29 17.06
C CYS A 287 0.22 3.79 16.84
N LEU A 288 -0.16 4.64 17.79
CA LEU A 288 0.04 6.10 17.69
C LEU A 288 1.51 6.48 17.56
N LYS A 289 2.41 5.69 18.12
CA LYS A 289 3.85 5.91 18.07
C LYS A 289 4.49 5.42 16.77
N HIS A 290 4.12 4.23 16.31
CA HIS A 290 4.80 3.54 15.21
C HIS A 290 4.04 3.58 13.88
N CYS A 291 2.71 3.62 13.90
CA CYS A 291 1.93 3.51 12.68
C CYS A 291 1.91 4.83 11.89
N GLN A 292 2.37 4.74 10.65
CA GLN A 292 2.18 5.75 9.61
C GLN A 292 1.47 5.07 8.45
N GLY A 293 0.22 4.67 8.69
CA GLY A 293 -0.52 3.80 7.81
C GLY A 293 -1.24 4.52 6.67
N SER A 294 -2.27 3.87 6.17
CA SER A 294 -3.04 4.31 5.01
C SER A 294 -3.96 5.49 5.27
N TYR A 295 -4.28 5.76 6.52
CA TYR A 295 -5.24 6.78 6.91
C TYR A 295 -4.57 8.05 7.44
N LYS A 296 -5.33 9.14 7.55
CA LYS A 296 -4.88 10.38 8.15
C LYS A 296 -4.70 10.20 9.67
N ARG A 297 -3.81 10.97 10.27
CA ARG A 297 -3.47 10.84 11.71
C ARG A 297 -4.66 10.99 12.63
N TRP A 298 -5.63 11.82 12.26
CA TRP A 298 -6.83 12.02 13.05
C TRP A 298 -7.65 10.73 13.21
N VAL A 299 -7.68 9.85 12.20
CA VAL A 299 -8.37 8.56 12.26
C VAL A 299 -7.83 7.71 13.40
N TYR A 300 -6.50 7.52 13.46
CA TYR A 300 -5.87 6.73 14.52
C TYR A 300 -6.08 7.31 15.91
N ARG A 301 -6.06 8.64 16.04
CA ARG A 301 -6.31 9.33 17.30
C ARG A 301 -7.76 9.18 17.75
N THR A 302 -8.71 9.27 16.83
CA THR A 302 -10.12 9.05 17.10
C THR A 302 -10.38 7.63 17.60
N GLU A 303 -9.81 6.63 16.93
CA GLU A 303 -9.96 5.23 17.35
C GLU A 303 -9.30 4.97 18.72
N ALA A 304 -8.13 5.52 18.96
CA ALA A 304 -7.47 5.43 20.28
C ALA A 304 -8.32 6.06 21.39
N LYS A 305 -8.95 7.22 21.13
CA LYS A 305 -9.85 7.88 22.09
C LYS A 305 -11.10 7.03 22.39
N ARG A 306 -11.64 6.32 21.41
CA ARG A 306 -12.79 5.43 21.60
C ARG A 306 -12.53 4.27 22.57
N VAL A 307 -11.28 3.82 22.69
CA VAL A 307 -10.86 2.80 23.67
C VAL A 307 -10.33 3.40 24.97
N GLY A 308 -10.60 4.68 25.25
CA GLY A 308 -10.28 5.32 26.49
C GLY A 308 -8.87 5.92 26.59
N ILE A 309 -8.11 5.97 25.49
CA ILE A 309 -6.77 6.55 25.51
C ILE A 309 -6.87 8.07 25.48
N GLU A 310 -6.31 8.72 26.48
CA GLU A 310 -6.15 10.16 26.48
C GLU A 310 -5.14 10.60 25.45
N VAL A 311 -5.61 11.31 24.42
CA VAL A 311 -4.77 11.88 23.38
C VAL A 311 -4.69 13.38 23.59
N VAL A 312 -3.58 13.85 24.10
CA VAL A 312 -3.35 15.25 24.40
C VAL A 312 -2.81 15.99 23.18
N THR A 313 -3.40 17.15 22.90
CA THR A 313 -2.84 18.11 21.95
C THR A 313 -2.04 19.16 22.70
N PRO A 314 -0.81 19.46 22.31
CA PRO A 314 -0.02 20.50 22.94
C PRO A 314 -0.55 21.89 22.53
N SER A 315 -1.61 22.35 23.16
CA SER A 315 -2.15 23.69 22.95
C SER A 315 -2.10 24.49 24.26
N LYS A 316 -1.54 25.69 24.19
CA LYS A 316 -1.43 26.61 25.32
C LYS A 316 -2.08 27.97 25.07
N SER A 317 -2.87 28.14 23.99
CA SER A 317 -3.50 29.44 23.71
C SER A 317 -4.84 29.25 23.00
N ASP A 318 -5.81 30.11 23.32
CA ASP A 318 -7.17 30.13 22.75
C ASP A 318 -7.23 30.17 21.22
N LYS A 319 -6.16 30.68 20.59
CA LYS A 319 -6.00 30.72 19.13
C LYS A 319 -5.89 29.33 18.49
N TRP A 320 -5.62 28.30 19.29
CA TRP A 320 -5.31 26.92 18.89
C TRP A 320 -6.45 25.95 19.21
N ASP A 321 -7.55 26.45 19.79
CA ASP A 321 -8.66 25.63 20.26
C ASP A 321 -9.81 25.50 19.27
N THR A 322 -9.68 26.10 18.08
CA THR A 322 -10.70 25.88 17.05
C THR A 322 -10.56 24.49 16.43
N PRO A 323 -11.68 23.79 16.16
CA PRO A 323 -11.67 22.48 15.51
C PRO A 323 -10.86 22.49 14.21
N GLU A 324 -10.99 23.52 13.40
CA GLU A 324 -10.31 23.68 12.11
C GLU A 324 -8.81 23.70 12.27
N PHE A 325 -8.32 24.48 13.24
CA PHE A 325 -6.90 24.56 13.51
C PHE A 325 -6.35 23.22 14.02
N GLN A 326 -7.04 22.59 14.95
CA GLN A 326 -6.63 21.31 15.52
C GLN A 326 -6.62 20.20 14.46
N TYR A 327 -7.63 20.11 13.60
CA TYR A 327 -7.65 19.17 12.50
C TYR A 327 -6.54 19.45 11.49
N ARG A 328 -6.27 20.70 11.13
CA ARG A 328 -5.18 21.04 10.20
C ARG A 328 -3.81 20.70 10.73
N LYS A 329 -3.54 20.98 11.97
CA LYS A 329 -2.21 20.85 12.57
C LYS A 329 -1.96 19.46 13.14
N TYR A 330 -2.92 18.91 13.86
CA TYR A 330 -2.75 17.67 14.61
C TYR A 330 -3.52 16.50 14.01
N GLY A 331 -4.40 16.76 13.04
CA GLY A 331 -5.25 15.76 12.42
C GLY A 331 -6.35 15.22 13.33
N TRP A 332 -6.75 15.99 14.35
CA TRP A 332 -7.88 15.66 15.20
C TRP A 332 -8.25 16.86 16.10
N TRP A 333 -9.44 16.80 16.75
CA TRP A 333 -9.93 17.78 17.69
C TRP A 333 -10.14 17.15 19.06
N SER A 334 -9.58 17.76 20.11
CA SER A 334 -9.54 17.21 21.47
C SER A 334 -10.93 17.10 22.13
N GLN A 335 -11.88 17.99 21.80
CA GLN A 335 -13.19 18.05 22.42
C GLN A 335 -14.21 17.09 21.80
N SER A 336 -14.04 16.69 20.54
CA SER A 336 -14.93 15.76 19.84
C SER A 336 -14.16 14.82 18.92
N SER A 337 -14.69 13.62 18.74
CA SER A 337 -14.16 12.65 17.79
C SER A 337 -14.40 13.04 16.34
N PHE A 338 -15.45 13.85 16.09
CA PHE A 338 -15.84 14.30 14.77
C PHE A 338 -16.36 15.72 14.83
N MET A 339 -16.25 16.44 13.71
CA MET A 339 -16.90 17.73 13.56
C MET A 339 -18.42 17.55 13.54
N PRO A 340 -19.15 18.50 14.15
CA PRO A 340 -20.60 18.57 13.98
C PRO A 340 -20.99 18.60 12.51
N GLY A 341 -22.13 17.99 12.17
CA GLY A 341 -22.66 17.97 10.80
C GLY A 341 -22.12 16.87 9.89
N MET A 342 -21.23 15.98 10.37
CA MET A 342 -20.87 14.78 9.62
C MET A 342 -21.88 13.67 9.86
N TYR A 343 -22.38 13.07 8.78
CA TYR A 343 -23.46 12.07 8.84
C TYR A 343 -23.48 11.17 7.62
N VAL A 344 -24.18 10.05 7.75
CA VAL A 344 -24.73 9.27 6.65
C VAL A 344 -26.21 9.02 6.94
N LYS A 345 -27.06 9.28 5.95
CA LYS A 345 -28.51 9.12 6.03
C LYS A 345 -28.97 8.24 4.87
N GLU A 346 -29.62 7.15 5.19
CA GLU A 346 -30.27 6.32 4.18
C GLU A 346 -31.50 7.02 3.62
N LEU A 347 -31.63 6.95 2.31
CA LEU A 347 -32.77 7.42 1.54
C LEU A 347 -33.51 6.22 0.96
N TYR A 348 -34.56 6.48 0.16
CA TYR A 348 -35.31 5.42 -0.49
C TYR A 348 -34.50 4.71 -1.62
N MET A 349 -34.67 3.41 -1.80
CA MET A 349 -34.05 2.56 -2.86
C MET A 349 -32.52 2.60 -2.88
N ASP A 350 -31.87 2.14 -1.83
CA ASP A 350 -30.40 2.04 -1.73
C ASP A 350 -29.66 3.37 -1.98
N LYS A 351 -30.34 4.49 -1.85
CA LYS A 351 -29.75 5.81 -1.95
C LYS A 351 -29.34 6.30 -0.56
N VAL A 352 -28.24 7.00 -0.52
CA VAL A 352 -27.72 7.63 0.70
C VAL A 352 -27.34 9.07 0.43
N GLU A 353 -27.51 9.89 1.45
CA GLU A 353 -26.92 11.22 1.56
C GLU A 353 -25.90 11.19 2.68
N PHE A 354 -24.78 11.84 2.48
CA PHE A 354 -23.69 11.85 3.44
C PHE A 354 -22.94 13.17 3.47
N ALA A 355 -22.35 13.46 4.61
CA ALA A 355 -21.27 14.44 4.77
C ALA A 355 -20.15 13.80 5.59
N GLY A 356 -18.94 13.81 5.09
CA GLY A 356 -17.85 13.16 5.80
C GLY A 356 -16.48 13.76 5.48
N MET A 357 -15.58 13.71 6.45
CA MET A 357 -14.21 14.17 6.31
C MET A 357 -13.34 13.09 5.65
N ILE A 358 -12.52 13.48 4.70
CA ILE A 358 -11.64 12.54 3.97
C ILE A 358 -10.63 11.90 4.91
N ALA A 359 -10.80 10.62 5.16
CA ALA A 359 -9.88 9.77 5.93
C ALA A 359 -8.77 9.17 5.07
N ASN A 360 -9.12 8.81 3.84
CA ASN A 360 -8.20 8.29 2.83
C ASN A 360 -8.73 8.62 1.43
N GLY A 361 -7.85 8.74 0.44
CA GLY A 361 -8.29 8.97 -0.91
C GLY A 361 -7.23 8.66 -1.97
N ARG A 362 -7.70 8.23 -3.13
CA ARG A 362 -6.87 7.93 -4.28
C ARG A 362 -7.59 8.23 -5.59
N VAL A 363 -6.90 8.93 -6.49
CA VAL A 363 -7.35 9.13 -7.87
C VAL A 363 -6.65 8.11 -8.76
N PHE A 364 -7.41 7.34 -9.49
CA PHE A 364 -6.93 6.34 -10.43
C PHE A 364 -7.29 6.73 -11.87
N ARG A 365 -6.39 6.46 -12.81
CA ARG A 365 -6.64 6.60 -14.24
C ARG A 365 -6.70 5.20 -14.86
N GLY A 366 -7.86 4.81 -15.35
CA GLY A 366 -8.05 3.54 -16.02
C GLY A 366 -7.45 3.51 -17.43
N ASP A 367 -7.38 2.33 -18.03
CA ASP A 367 -6.74 2.07 -19.32
C ASP A 367 -7.38 2.84 -20.48
N LYS A 368 -8.68 3.16 -20.37
CA LYS A 368 -9.42 3.99 -21.35
C LYS A 368 -9.29 5.51 -21.08
N GLY A 369 -8.32 5.93 -20.25
CA GLY A 369 -8.06 7.33 -19.92
C GLY A 369 -9.08 7.99 -18.99
N LYS A 370 -10.14 7.29 -18.57
CA LYS A 370 -11.13 7.79 -17.62
C LYS A 370 -10.58 7.77 -16.19
N TYR A 371 -10.89 8.80 -15.45
CA TYR A 371 -10.49 8.90 -14.05
C TYR A 371 -11.58 8.39 -13.13
N VAL A 372 -11.17 7.77 -12.03
CA VAL A 372 -12.04 7.37 -10.91
C VAL A 372 -11.36 7.80 -9.62
N THR A 373 -12.11 8.42 -8.73
CA THR A 373 -11.65 8.77 -7.38
C THR A 373 -12.32 7.85 -6.38
N PHE A 374 -11.51 7.22 -5.55
CA PHE A 374 -11.96 6.42 -4.41
C PHE A 374 -11.64 7.20 -3.13
N LEU A 375 -12.63 7.41 -2.28
CA LEU A 375 -12.44 8.05 -0.98
C LEU A 375 -13.02 7.17 0.12
N THR A 376 -12.37 7.19 1.28
CA THR A 376 -12.95 6.72 2.55
C THR A 376 -13.25 7.96 3.38
N LEU A 377 -14.50 8.14 3.79
CA LEU A 377 -14.96 9.27 4.58
C LEU A 377 -15.27 8.82 6.00
N GLY A 378 -14.86 9.62 7.00
CA GLY A 378 -15.38 9.51 8.35
C GLY A 378 -16.68 10.31 8.48
N VAL A 379 -17.78 9.64 8.79
CA VAL A 379 -19.13 10.21 8.79
C VAL A 379 -19.75 10.36 10.19
N GLY A 380 -18.93 10.33 11.21
CA GLY A 380 -19.38 10.45 12.60
C GLY A 380 -19.42 9.10 13.33
N ASN A 381 -19.48 9.16 14.65
CA ASN A 381 -19.62 8.01 15.56
C ASN A 381 -18.65 6.83 15.30
N GLY A 382 -17.47 7.11 14.73
CA GLY A 382 -16.49 6.09 14.34
C GLY A 382 -16.89 5.29 13.11
N GLN A 383 -17.87 5.73 12.35
CA GLN A 383 -18.27 5.12 11.09
C GLN A 383 -17.45 5.65 9.92
N TYR A 384 -17.13 4.76 9.00
CA TYR A 384 -16.42 5.08 7.77
C TYR A 384 -17.18 4.49 6.59
N ILE A 385 -17.39 5.31 5.55
CA ILE A 385 -17.98 4.87 4.29
C ILE A 385 -16.96 4.98 3.16
N ASP A 386 -16.97 4.01 2.26
CA ASP A 386 -16.19 4.07 1.03
C ASP A 386 -17.08 4.62 -0.08
N ILE A 387 -16.59 5.66 -0.77
CA ILE A 387 -17.30 6.28 -1.90
C ILE A 387 -16.47 6.20 -3.18
N THR A 388 -17.15 6.16 -4.30
CA THR A 388 -16.56 6.14 -5.64
C THR A 388 -17.14 7.27 -6.48
N ILE A 389 -16.26 8.10 -7.04
CA ILE A 389 -16.60 9.21 -7.95
C ILE A 389 -16.00 8.87 -9.32
N LYS A 390 -16.84 8.76 -10.35
CA LYS A 390 -16.44 8.37 -11.73
C LYS A 390 -15.73 9.49 -12.51
N LYS A 391 -14.96 10.34 -11.84
CA LYS A 391 -14.06 11.34 -12.44
C LYS A 391 -12.91 11.70 -11.50
N ALA A 392 -11.97 12.48 -11.97
CA ALA A 392 -10.95 13.06 -11.11
C ALA A 392 -11.59 14.10 -10.19
N PHE A 393 -11.44 13.91 -8.88
CA PHE A 393 -11.88 14.85 -7.86
C PHE A 393 -10.65 15.38 -7.12
N ALA A 394 -10.47 16.69 -7.16
CA ALA A 394 -9.39 17.34 -6.42
C ALA A 394 -9.82 17.57 -4.97
N TYR A 395 -8.98 17.16 -4.05
CA TYR A 395 -9.21 17.33 -2.62
C TYR A 395 -7.91 17.64 -1.87
N SER A 396 -8.06 18.28 -0.75
CA SER A 396 -6.99 18.52 0.23
C SER A 396 -7.19 17.65 1.48
N ASP A 397 -6.15 17.54 2.27
CA ASP A 397 -6.24 16.91 3.58
C ASP A 397 -7.25 17.68 4.44
N HIS A 398 -8.13 16.95 5.11
CA HIS A 398 -9.22 17.48 5.95
C HIS A 398 -10.38 18.14 5.20
N ASP A 399 -10.47 18.02 3.89
CA ASP A 399 -11.68 18.42 3.18
C ASP A 399 -12.85 17.54 3.58
N VAL A 400 -14.03 18.13 3.58
CA VAL A 400 -15.31 17.45 3.78
C VAL A 400 -15.98 17.28 2.43
N VAL A 401 -16.51 16.09 2.18
CA VAL A 401 -17.30 15.80 0.99
C VAL A 401 -18.74 15.58 1.44
N TRP A 402 -19.63 16.43 0.93
CA TRP A 402 -21.06 16.20 0.94
C TRP A 402 -21.45 15.52 -0.37
N GLY A 403 -22.43 14.64 -0.36
CA GLY A 403 -22.92 14.05 -1.58
C GLY A 403 -24.09 13.11 -1.39
N GLN A 404 -24.61 12.69 -2.54
CA GLN A 404 -25.61 11.65 -2.65
C GLN A 404 -25.11 10.57 -3.60
N GLY A 405 -25.48 9.35 -3.33
CA GLY A 405 -25.06 8.21 -4.12
C GLY A 405 -25.98 7.02 -3.95
N SER A 406 -25.73 5.98 -4.74
CA SER A 406 -26.40 4.69 -4.59
C SER A 406 -25.46 3.70 -3.92
N ILE A 407 -25.96 2.97 -2.95
CA ILE A 407 -25.24 1.83 -2.38
C ILE A 407 -25.07 0.78 -3.48
N ARG A 408 -23.87 0.35 -3.67
CA ARG A 408 -23.52 -0.74 -4.57
C ARG A 408 -23.02 -1.91 -3.76
N HIS A 409 -23.75 -2.99 -3.81
CA HIS A 409 -23.37 -4.25 -3.22
C HIS A 409 -22.38 -4.94 -4.15
N SER A 410 -21.14 -5.00 -3.74
CA SER A 410 -20.12 -5.78 -4.41
C SER A 410 -19.86 -7.03 -3.57
N ASN A 411 -19.42 -8.11 -4.18
CA ASN A 411 -19.17 -9.37 -3.47
C ASN A 411 -18.18 -9.26 -2.31
N ASN A 412 -17.52 -8.13 -2.15
CA ASN A 412 -16.47 -7.91 -1.15
C ASN A 412 -16.76 -6.76 -0.18
N SER A 413 -17.68 -5.88 -0.48
CA SER A 413 -18.17 -4.83 0.42
C SER A 413 -19.13 -3.89 -0.28
N ASP A 414 -19.92 -3.20 0.51
CA ASP A 414 -20.74 -2.11 0.06
C ASP A 414 -19.89 -0.84 -0.11
N TYR A 415 -20.20 -0.09 -1.15
CA TYR A 415 -19.63 1.23 -1.37
C TYR A 415 -20.70 2.15 -1.98
N VAL A 416 -20.54 3.45 -1.82
CA VAL A 416 -21.46 4.42 -2.42
C VAL A 416 -20.91 4.91 -3.75
N GLU A 417 -21.62 4.66 -4.82
CA GLU A 417 -21.38 5.27 -6.13
C GLU A 417 -22.03 6.64 -6.17
N CYS A 418 -21.22 7.71 -6.13
CA CYS A 418 -21.73 9.08 -6.07
C CYS A 418 -22.18 9.57 -7.44
N TYR A 419 -23.39 10.15 -7.47
CA TYR A 419 -23.92 10.85 -8.64
C TYR A 419 -24.00 12.36 -8.42
N ASP A 420 -24.12 12.83 -7.18
CA ASP A 420 -24.05 14.24 -6.79
C ASP A 420 -23.08 14.38 -5.61
N TYR A 421 -22.18 15.37 -5.67
CA TYR A 421 -21.19 15.58 -4.62
C TYR A 421 -20.53 16.96 -4.73
N GLN A 422 -20.14 17.49 -3.58
CA GLN A 422 -19.42 18.73 -3.44
C GLN A 422 -18.34 18.61 -2.36
N GLY A 423 -17.15 19.10 -2.67
CA GLY A 423 -16.06 19.22 -1.71
C GLY A 423 -16.03 20.59 -1.07
N TYR A 424 -15.87 20.62 0.22
CA TYR A 424 -15.74 21.84 1.02
C TYR A 424 -14.40 21.82 1.75
N SER A 425 -13.72 22.96 1.83
CA SER A 425 -12.68 23.11 2.84
C SER A 425 -13.33 23.03 4.23
N LEU A 426 -12.58 22.54 5.21
CA LEU A 426 -13.06 22.42 6.57
C LEU A 426 -13.65 23.74 7.12
N GLU A 427 -13.03 24.87 6.79
CA GLU A 427 -13.50 26.21 7.17
C GLU A 427 -14.86 26.58 6.58
N LYS A 428 -15.12 26.19 5.32
CA LYS A 428 -16.42 26.46 4.69
C LYS A 428 -17.52 25.58 5.27
N PHE A 429 -17.18 24.33 5.57
CA PHE A 429 -18.16 23.38 6.13
C PHE A 429 -18.58 23.74 7.56
N SER A 430 -17.66 24.22 8.38
CA SER A 430 -17.95 24.63 9.77
C SER A 430 -18.78 25.90 9.89
N ARG A 431 -18.91 26.67 8.80
CA ARG A 431 -19.74 27.91 8.76
C ARG A 431 -21.12 27.70 8.11
N ALA A 432 -21.35 26.55 7.52
CA ALA A 432 -22.62 26.15 6.93
C ALA A 432 -23.45 25.34 7.92
#